data_46cb3307d4de58bae7bdf7dce6f787ec
#
_entry.id   46cb3307d4de58bae7bdf7dce6f787ec
#
_cell.length_a   1.000
_cell.length_b   1.000
_cell.length_c   1.000
_cell.angle_alpha   90.00
_cell.angle_beta   90.00
_cell.angle_gamma   90.00
#
_symmetry.space_group_name_H-M   'P 1'
#
loop_
_entity.id
_entity.type
_entity.pdbx_description
1 polymer ?
#
loop_
_entity_poly.entity_id
_entity_poly.type
_entity_poly.pdbx_seq_one_letter_code
_entity_poly.pdbx_strand_id
1 'polypeptide(L)'
;MERKHFLKSIAMVTFAPALLLAACKETGKQPAAQEAQQTFTCPMHPQVVQNKPGTCPICGMDLVPFDKNNKDATLHLGDNQMALGNITTMVAGTGALSNFRQLNGRLVTDPEKTAVISSRVPGRVEVLYVKETGVKVSKGQPLYKIYSEQLATLQQEYLLAVAQVKQFPDDARFQQIEKAARQKLTLYDQSDAQIQQLVQAQKVNPYVTYPATVSGMVSELSVTEGQYVAEGGAIMRLEGYNQLWVEADVYPAEAAAVQPGQSVKVLVAGYEHEPQQMTIQFINPVLQSGSQLMQIRGAIANPDNRWQPGLQANILLPVKSRGDVLTLPVDAVIRDARGTHVWIEKKKGEFEPRRVQTGMENFDAVEITEGLAAGEKVVVTGAYLLYSEFMLKKGADPMASMKH
;
A
#
# COMPACT_ATOMS: atom_id res chain seq x y z
N MET A 1 -54.08 -35.50 -30.27
CA MET A 1 -55.48 -35.08 -30.52
C MET A 1 -55.37 -33.79 -31.29
N GLU A 2 -55.46 -33.85 -32.61
CA GLU A 2 -56.62 -33.67 -33.46
C GLU A 2 -57.26 -32.30 -33.26
N ARG A 3 -57.51 -31.46 -34.19
CA ARG A 3 -57.95 -31.51 -35.59
C ARG A 3 -57.98 -30.05 -36.10
N LYS A 4 -57.44 -29.74 -37.23
CA LYS A 4 -58.03 -29.80 -38.59
C LYS A 4 -59.09 -28.70 -38.87
N HIS A 5 -58.76 -28.03 -39.95
CA HIS A 5 -59.62 -27.63 -41.11
C HIS A 5 -60.59 -26.46 -40.97
N PHE A 6 -60.52 -25.53 -41.90
CA PHE A 6 -61.41 -25.34 -43.06
C PHE A 6 -61.05 -24.05 -43.75
N LEU A 7 -60.50 -24.00 -44.85
CA LEU A 7 -60.89 -24.16 -46.27
C LEU A 7 -62.02 -23.25 -46.75
N LYS A 8 -61.65 -22.55 -47.78
CA LYS A 8 -62.48 -22.19 -48.98
C LYS A 8 -63.39 -20.97 -48.83
N SER A 9 -63.65 -20.18 -49.82
CA SER A 9 -63.44 -20.15 -51.29
C SER A 9 -63.96 -18.87 -51.87
N ILE A 10 -63.40 -18.44 -53.01
CA ILE A 10 -64.16 -18.07 -54.28
C ILE A 10 -64.82 -16.67 -54.26
N ALA A 11 -64.77 -15.84 -55.21
CA ALA A 11 -64.39 -15.71 -56.62
C ALA A 11 -64.73 -14.29 -57.05
N MET A 12 -63.95 -13.70 -57.87
CA MET A 12 -64.20 -13.43 -59.29
C MET A 12 -65.34 -12.44 -59.59
N VAL A 13 -65.09 -11.37 -60.30
CA VAL A 13 -65.55 -11.07 -61.66
C VAL A 13 -65.40 -9.60 -61.99
N THR A 14 -64.45 -9.28 -62.87
CA THR A 14 -64.49 -8.47 -64.06
C THR A 14 -65.34 -7.19 -64.18
N PHE A 15 -64.77 -6.13 -64.63
CA PHE A 15 -65.03 -5.47 -65.94
C PHE A 15 -64.21 -4.16 -66.07
N ALA A 16 -63.43 -4.05 -67.08
CA ALA A 16 -62.93 -2.79 -67.73
C ALA A 16 -64.02 -2.37 -68.74
N PRO A 17 -63.95 -1.30 -69.53
CA PRO A 17 -62.84 -0.31 -69.80
C PRO A 17 -63.34 1.14 -69.98
N ALA A 18 -62.43 1.97 -70.44
CA ALA A 18 -62.50 3.06 -71.40
C ALA A 18 -61.88 4.37 -70.92
N LEU A 19 -60.72 4.68 -71.42
CA LEU A 19 -60.34 5.72 -72.36
C LEU A 19 -61.10 7.08 -72.30
N LEU A 20 -60.34 8.11 -71.97
CA LEU A 20 -60.25 9.28 -72.88
C LEU A 20 -59.08 10.21 -72.50
N LEU A 21 -58.28 10.52 -73.50
CA LEU A 21 -57.20 11.43 -73.62
C LEU A 21 -57.63 12.91 -73.35
N ALA A 22 -56.80 13.62 -72.64
CA ALA A 22 -56.57 15.06 -73.02
C ALA A 22 -55.19 15.48 -72.57
N ALA A 23 -54.45 15.93 -73.46
CA ALA A 23 -53.07 16.39 -73.40
C ALA A 23 -52.92 17.82 -72.88
N CYS A 24 -51.61 18.11 -72.54
CA CYS A 24 -50.96 19.41 -72.47
C CYS A 24 -50.99 20.18 -71.19
N LYS A 25 -49.90 20.30 -70.42
CA LYS A 25 -48.97 21.43 -70.59
C LYS A 25 -47.79 21.28 -69.65
N GLU A 26 -46.59 21.24 -70.23
CA GLU A 26 -45.33 21.46 -69.54
C GLU A 26 -45.30 22.81 -68.84
N THR A 27 -45.01 22.74 -67.53
CA THR A 27 -44.36 23.86 -66.89
C THR A 27 -43.37 23.25 -65.90
N GLY A 28 -42.09 23.48 -66.20
CA GLY A 28 -40.95 23.00 -65.44
C GLY A 28 -41.08 23.40 -63.95
N LYS A 29 -41.10 22.41 -63.07
CA LYS A 29 -40.78 22.57 -61.66
C LYS A 29 -39.37 22.01 -61.47
N GLN A 30 -38.44 22.92 -61.17
CA GLN A 30 -37.17 22.62 -60.59
C GLN A 30 -37.35 21.60 -59.44
N PRO A 31 -36.45 20.63 -59.27
CA PRO A 31 -36.46 19.77 -58.11
C PRO A 31 -36.30 20.65 -56.88
N ALA A 32 -37.32 20.64 -56.01
CA ALA A 32 -37.22 21.24 -54.72
C ALA A 32 -36.03 20.58 -53.99
N ALA A 33 -35.06 21.38 -53.62
CA ALA A 33 -34.03 20.99 -52.69
C ALA A 33 -34.72 20.31 -51.52
N GLN A 34 -34.39 19.07 -51.27
CA GLN A 34 -34.76 18.39 -50.03
C GLN A 34 -34.17 19.25 -48.89
N GLU A 35 -35.00 20.04 -48.24
CA GLU A 35 -34.68 20.59 -46.92
C GLU A 35 -34.28 19.41 -46.04
N ALA A 36 -33.04 19.38 -45.64
CA ALA A 36 -32.53 18.44 -44.67
C ALA A 36 -33.44 18.53 -43.44
N GLN A 37 -34.26 17.51 -43.23
CA GLN A 37 -35.14 17.44 -42.07
C GLN A 37 -34.27 17.40 -40.79
N GLN A 38 -34.18 18.57 -40.18
CA GLN A 38 -33.45 18.72 -38.91
C GLN A 38 -34.17 17.84 -37.84
N THR A 39 -33.47 16.86 -37.32
CA THR A 39 -34.00 16.01 -36.25
C THR A 39 -33.55 16.58 -34.91
N PHE A 40 -34.36 16.32 -33.86
CA PHE A 40 -34.11 16.76 -32.50
C PHE A 40 -34.11 15.56 -31.58
N THR A 41 -33.22 15.53 -30.60
CA THR A 41 -33.13 14.45 -29.58
C THR A 41 -33.09 15.00 -28.16
N CYS A 42 -33.46 14.19 -27.19
CA CYS A 42 -33.32 14.56 -25.80
C CYS A 42 -31.90 14.22 -25.31
N PRO A 43 -31.18 15.15 -24.67
CA PRO A 43 -29.87 14.90 -24.10
C PRO A 43 -29.81 13.74 -23.10
N MET A 44 -30.88 13.54 -22.33
CA MET A 44 -30.98 12.48 -21.31
C MET A 44 -31.59 11.17 -21.84
N HIS A 45 -32.38 11.26 -22.95
CA HIS A 45 -33.06 10.13 -23.56
C HIS A 45 -32.79 10.08 -25.05
N PRO A 46 -31.62 9.61 -25.50
CA PRO A 46 -31.21 9.61 -26.91
C PRO A 46 -32.16 8.82 -27.83
N GLN A 47 -32.96 7.93 -27.26
CA GLN A 47 -33.98 7.18 -27.98
C GLN A 47 -35.19 8.03 -28.39
N VAL A 48 -35.37 9.21 -27.77
CA VAL A 48 -36.42 10.15 -28.13
C VAL A 48 -35.88 11.03 -29.26
N VAL A 49 -36.29 10.73 -30.51
CA VAL A 49 -35.94 11.51 -31.71
C VAL A 49 -37.21 12.03 -32.34
N GLN A 50 -37.26 13.35 -32.59
CA GLN A 50 -38.38 14.02 -33.23
C GLN A 50 -37.91 14.90 -34.40
N ASN A 51 -38.78 15.12 -35.35
CA ASN A 51 -38.48 15.95 -36.54
C ASN A 51 -38.88 17.43 -36.36
N LYS A 52 -39.20 17.80 -35.10
CA LYS A 52 -39.61 19.17 -34.75
C LYS A 52 -39.02 19.54 -33.39
N PRO A 53 -38.69 20.81 -33.16
CA PRO A 53 -38.32 21.25 -31.80
C PRO A 53 -39.48 21.06 -30.85
N GLY A 54 -39.18 20.72 -29.60
CA GLY A 54 -40.22 20.47 -28.58
C GLY A 54 -39.58 19.97 -27.28
N THR A 55 -40.37 19.44 -26.38
CA THR A 55 -39.94 18.92 -25.09
C THR A 55 -39.93 17.39 -25.09
N CYS A 56 -39.01 16.79 -24.34
CA CYS A 56 -38.93 15.35 -24.17
C CYS A 56 -40.14 14.81 -23.38
N PRO A 57 -40.88 13.82 -23.89
CA PRO A 57 -42.08 13.31 -23.22
C PRO A 57 -41.73 12.52 -21.94
N ILE A 58 -40.49 12.19 -21.71
CA ILE A 58 -40.00 11.39 -20.57
C ILE A 58 -39.55 12.29 -19.41
N CYS A 59 -38.79 13.36 -19.70
CA CYS A 59 -38.18 14.21 -18.67
C CYS A 59 -38.53 15.70 -18.75
N GLY A 60 -39.31 16.14 -19.78
CA GLY A 60 -39.72 17.53 -19.92
C GLY A 60 -38.65 18.51 -20.38
N MET A 61 -37.43 18.08 -20.66
CA MET A 61 -36.36 18.96 -21.18
C MET A 61 -36.53 19.24 -22.66
N ASP A 62 -36.04 20.43 -23.12
CA ASP A 62 -36.07 20.78 -24.49
C ASP A 62 -35.19 19.86 -25.34
N LEU A 63 -35.71 19.51 -26.53
CA LEU A 63 -34.99 18.70 -27.49
C LEU A 63 -33.96 19.57 -28.24
N VAL A 64 -32.73 19.06 -28.36
CA VAL A 64 -31.64 19.74 -29.08
C VAL A 64 -31.52 19.24 -30.51
N PRO A 65 -31.10 20.11 -31.47
CA PRO A 65 -30.89 19.69 -32.85
C PRO A 65 -29.87 18.55 -32.94
N PHE A 66 -30.21 17.53 -33.73
CA PHE A 66 -29.39 16.35 -33.94
C PHE A 66 -29.28 16.04 -35.43
N ASP A 67 -28.06 15.94 -35.94
CA ASP A 67 -27.77 15.57 -37.31
C ASP A 67 -27.34 14.09 -37.38
N LYS A 68 -28.23 13.24 -37.83
CA LYS A 68 -27.98 11.78 -38.04
C LYS A 68 -26.90 11.50 -39.10
N ASN A 69 -26.62 12.43 -39.97
CA ASN A 69 -25.68 12.25 -41.06
C ASN A 69 -24.28 12.79 -40.77
N ASN A 70 -24.11 13.45 -39.66
CA ASN A 70 -22.79 13.96 -39.24
C ASN A 70 -21.91 12.80 -38.74
N LYS A 71 -21.09 12.26 -39.64
CA LYS A 71 -20.11 11.20 -39.38
C LYS A 71 -18.85 11.70 -38.68
N ASP A 72 -18.76 12.97 -38.39
CA ASP A 72 -17.61 13.56 -37.72
C ASP A 72 -17.63 13.20 -36.25
N ALA A 73 -16.69 12.38 -35.84
CA ALA A 73 -16.51 11.93 -34.47
C ALA A 73 -15.77 12.95 -33.59
N THR A 74 -15.47 14.12 -34.10
CA THR A 74 -14.72 15.16 -33.41
C THR A 74 -15.63 15.95 -32.46
N LEU A 75 -15.21 16.17 -31.25
CA LEU A 75 -15.84 17.05 -30.28
C LEU A 75 -15.02 18.32 -30.13
N HIS A 76 -15.65 19.45 -30.33
CA HIS A 76 -15.03 20.77 -30.17
C HIS A 76 -15.48 21.41 -28.86
N LEU A 77 -14.51 21.83 -28.03
CA LEU A 77 -14.71 22.57 -26.80
C LEU A 77 -13.90 23.85 -26.79
N GLY A 78 -14.53 24.94 -26.35
CA GLY A 78 -13.83 26.22 -26.14
C GLY A 78 -12.96 26.20 -24.87
N ASP A 79 -12.00 27.12 -24.77
CA ASP A 79 -11.07 27.23 -23.64
C ASP A 79 -11.79 27.33 -22.30
N ASN A 80 -12.90 28.08 -22.23
CA ASN A 80 -13.70 28.19 -21.00
C ASN A 80 -14.36 26.86 -20.60
N GLN A 81 -14.84 26.07 -21.55
CA GLN A 81 -15.44 24.77 -21.29
C GLN A 81 -14.39 23.77 -20.84
N MET A 82 -13.20 23.81 -21.45
CA MET A 82 -12.07 22.96 -20.99
C MET A 82 -11.64 23.29 -19.56
N ALA A 83 -11.56 24.60 -19.25
CA ALA A 83 -11.20 25.05 -17.90
C ALA A 83 -12.25 24.67 -16.85
N LEU A 84 -13.54 24.86 -17.15
CA LEU A 84 -14.65 24.47 -16.25
C LEU A 84 -14.72 22.95 -16.06
N GLY A 85 -14.42 22.17 -17.11
CA GLY A 85 -14.38 20.71 -17.06
C GLY A 85 -13.09 20.15 -16.50
N ASN A 86 -12.12 20.98 -16.10
CA ASN A 86 -10.78 20.56 -15.69
C ASN A 86 -10.18 19.51 -16.63
N ILE A 87 -10.32 19.75 -17.95
CA ILE A 87 -9.83 18.83 -18.96
C ILE A 87 -8.32 19.01 -19.11
N THR A 88 -7.57 17.98 -18.75
CA THR A 88 -6.12 17.97 -18.90
C THR A 88 -5.67 16.86 -19.84
N THR A 89 -4.61 17.13 -20.58
CA THR A 89 -4.01 16.18 -21.51
C THR A 89 -2.58 15.85 -21.13
N MET A 90 -2.13 14.66 -21.46
CA MET A 90 -0.74 14.25 -21.39
C MET A 90 -0.28 13.66 -22.73
N VAL A 91 1.01 13.69 -22.96
CA VAL A 91 1.61 12.95 -24.08
C VAL A 91 1.77 11.49 -23.67
N ALA A 92 1.19 10.59 -24.45
CA ALA A 92 1.32 9.15 -24.22
C ALA A 92 2.79 8.74 -24.36
N GLY A 93 3.33 8.12 -23.32
CA GLY A 93 4.72 7.70 -23.25
C GLY A 93 4.85 6.26 -22.81
N THR A 94 6.03 5.69 -23.02
CA THR A 94 6.37 4.37 -22.48
C THR A 94 6.85 4.49 -21.04
N GLY A 95 6.50 3.51 -20.23
CA GLY A 95 6.90 3.43 -18.84
C GLY A 95 6.97 1.99 -18.35
N ALA A 96 7.49 1.82 -17.16
CA ALA A 96 7.44 0.53 -16.48
C ALA A 96 6.11 0.38 -15.74
N LEU A 97 5.36 -0.66 -16.06
CA LEU A 97 4.13 -1.02 -15.37
C LEU A 97 4.38 -2.25 -14.51
N SER A 98 4.17 -2.09 -13.21
CA SER A 98 4.30 -3.18 -12.25
C SER A 98 2.97 -3.43 -11.57
N ASN A 99 2.56 -4.68 -11.56
CA ASN A 99 1.42 -5.11 -10.76
C ASN A 99 1.94 -5.63 -9.42
N PHE A 100 1.33 -5.17 -8.34
CA PHE A 100 1.71 -5.54 -6.99
C PHE A 100 0.61 -6.38 -6.35
N ARG A 101 1.03 -7.41 -5.64
CA ARG A 101 0.18 -8.12 -4.72
C ARG A 101 0.46 -7.62 -3.31
N GLN A 102 -0.58 -7.24 -2.60
CA GLN A 102 -0.46 -6.81 -1.23
C GLN A 102 -0.51 -8.03 -0.31
N LEU A 103 0.52 -8.20 0.51
CA LEU A 103 0.57 -9.19 1.58
C LEU A 103 0.38 -8.48 2.90
N ASN A 104 -0.55 -8.99 3.70
CA ASN A 104 -0.80 -8.45 5.03
C ASN A 104 0.29 -8.93 5.99
N GLY A 105 0.89 -7.99 6.68
CA GLY A 105 1.95 -8.24 7.63
C GLY A 105 1.87 -7.31 8.83
N ARG A 106 2.84 -7.42 9.71
CA ARG A 106 2.97 -6.61 10.91
C ARG A 106 4.43 -6.30 11.21
N LEU A 107 4.64 -5.22 11.93
CA LEU A 107 5.93 -4.89 12.51
C LEU A 107 6.15 -5.73 13.76
N VAL A 108 7.33 -6.31 13.89
CA VAL A 108 7.75 -7.04 15.09
C VAL A 108 9.14 -6.58 15.49
N THR A 109 9.48 -6.77 16.76
CA THR A 109 10.84 -6.50 17.24
C THR A 109 11.83 -7.52 16.69
N ASP A 110 13.05 -7.09 16.48
CA ASP A 110 14.15 -7.97 16.12
C ASP A 110 14.65 -8.71 17.37
N PRO A 111 14.51 -10.03 17.45
CA PRO A 111 15.00 -10.80 18.59
C PRO A 111 16.51 -10.66 18.83
N GLU A 112 17.30 -10.38 17.79
CA GLU A 112 18.75 -10.14 17.94
C GLU A 112 19.06 -8.79 18.61
N LYS A 113 18.08 -7.87 18.64
CA LYS A 113 18.17 -6.59 19.33
C LYS A 113 17.44 -6.59 20.69
N THR A 114 17.04 -7.76 21.14
CA THR A 114 16.38 -7.93 22.43
C THR A 114 17.41 -8.37 23.48
N ALA A 115 17.43 -7.68 24.61
CA ALA A 115 18.29 -8.00 25.74
C ALA A 115 17.44 -8.26 27.00
N VAL A 116 17.64 -9.40 27.60
CA VAL A 116 17.08 -9.69 28.93
C VAL A 116 18.10 -9.23 29.97
N ILE A 117 17.71 -8.28 30.78
CA ILE A 117 18.49 -7.83 31.94
C ILE A 117 18.15 -8.76 33.09
N SER A 118 19.13 -9.53 33.51
CA SER A 118 19.00 -10.47 34.64
C SER A 118 19.86 -10.00 35.82
N SER A 119 19.47 -10.44 37.03
CA SER A 119 20.27 -10.15 38.23
C SER A 119 21.58 -10.92 38.18
N ARG A 120 22.69 -10.24 38.49
CA ARG A 120 24.02 -10.85 38.60
C ARG A 120 24.31 -11.42 39.98
N VAL A 121 23.55 -10.97 40.95
CA VAL A 121 23.67 -11.44 42.35
C VAL A 121 22.30 -11.80 42.89
N PRO A 122 22.20 -12.78 43.79
CA PRO A 122 20.96 -13.01 44.52
C PRO A 122 20.78 -11.87 45.55
N GLY A 123 19.53 -11.42 45.70
CA GLY A 123 19.25 -10.36 46.68
C GLY A 123 17.88 -9.72 46.50
N ARG A 124 17.62 -8.69 47.29
CA ARG A 124 16.36 -7.95 47.28
C ARG A 124 16.52 -6.69 46.40
N VAL A 125 15.61 -6.50 45.47
CA VAL A 125 15.51 -5.28 44.66
C VAL A 125 15.08 -4.15 45.58
N GLU A 126 15.96 -3.17 45.81
CA GLU A 126 15.68 -2.03 46.69
C GLU A 126 15.04 -0.88 45.93
N VAL A 127 15.53 -0.60 44.71
CA VAL A 127 15.06 0.47 43.88
C VAL A 127 15.02 0.02 42.43
N LEU A 128 13.91 0.32 41.74
CA LEU A 128 13.80 0.30 40.29
C LEU A 128 13.84 1.75 39.81
N TYR A 129 14.85 2.11 39.04
CA TYR A 129 14.95 3.45 38.43
C TYR A 129 14.04 3.61 37.22
N VAL A 130 13.67 2.50 36.59
CA VAL A 130 12.69 2.42 35.50
C VAL A 130 11.56 1.54 35.98
N LYS A 131 10.36 2.12 36.13
CA LYS A 131 9.19 1.47 36.77
C LYS A 131 8.06 1.16 35.78
N GLU A 132 8.21 1.57 34.53
CA GLU A 132 7.15 1.44 33.53
C GLU A 132 7.67 0.82 32.24
N THR A 133 6.83 0.10 31.56
CA THR A 133 7.07 -0.37 30.21
C THR A 133 6.87 0.76 29.18
N GLY A 134 7.49 0.66 28.02
CA GLY A 134 7.44 1.71 27.01
C GLY A 134 8.40 2.88 27.24
N VAL A 135 9.21 2.84 28.31
CA VAL A 135 10.23 3.86 28.59
C VAL A 135 11.51 3.54 27.83
N LYS A 136 12.09 4.58 27.19
CA LYS A 136 13.39 4.48 26.53
C LYS A 136 14.52 4.49 27.54
N VAL A 137 15.43 3.55 27.42
CA VAL A 137 16.64 3.40 28.24
C VAL A 137 17.87 3.57 27.36
N SER A 138 18.85 4.31 27.84
CA SER A 138 20.16 4.47 27.22
C SER A 138 21.21 3.57 27.86
N LYS A 139 22.16 3.09 27.06
CA LYS A 139 23.29 2.33 27.57
C LYS A 139 24.00 3.11 28.69
N GLY A 140 24.28 2.47 29.82
CA GLY A 140 24.90 3.08 31.01
C GLY A 140 23.91 3.73 31.97
N GLN A 141 22.64 3.88 31.62
CA GLN A 141 21.60 4.39 32.50
C GLN A 141 21.34 3.41 33.66
N PRO A 142 21.28 3.85 34.94
CA PRO A 142 20.91 3.01 36.07
C PRO A 142 19.54 2.38 35.86
N LEU A 143 19.42 1.06 36.06
CA LEU A 143 18.17 0.31 35.94
C LEU A 143 17.57 -0.09 37.26
N TYR A 144 18.37 -0.70 38.11
CA TYR A 144 17.92 -1.15 39.43
C TYR A 144 19.06 -1.15 40.42
N LYS A 145 18.72 -1.10 41.70
CA LYS A 145 19.61 -1.22 42.85
C LYS A 145 19.20 -2.46 43.67
N ILE A 146 20.14 -3.30 43.97
CA ILE A 146 19.90 -4.53 44.73
C ILE A 146 20.70 -4.56 46.04
N TYR A 147 20.10 -5.09 47.09
CA TYR A 147 20.78 -5.46 48.33
C TYR A 147 21.12 -6.93 48.27
N SER A 148 22.41 -7.30 48.43
CA SER A 148 22.88 -8.66 48.33
C SER A 148 23.77 -9.01 49.54
N GLU A 149 23.34 -9.96 50.36
CA GLU A 149 24.12 -10.47 51.47
C GLU A 149 25.32 -11.30 51.01
N GLN A 150 25.15 -12.00 49.87
CA GLN A 150 26.26 -12.76 49.27
C GLN A 150 27.38 -11.81 48.77
N LEU A 151 27.01 -10.70 48.16
CA LEU A 151 28.01 -9.70 47.77
C LEU A 151 28.70 -9.08 48.97
N ALA A 152 27.95 -8.81 50.04
CA ALA A 152 28.54 -8.32 51.31
C ALA A 152 29.59 -9.33 51.88
N THR A 153 29.26 -10.63 51.88
CA THR A 153 30.18 -11.67 52.30
C THR A 153 31.45 -11.70 51.44
N LEU A 154 31.33 -11.66 50.10
CA LEU A 154 32.48 -11.68 49.21
C LEU A 154 33.36 -10.44 49.39
N GLN A 155 32.76 -9.27 49.64
CA GLN A 155 33.50 -8.03 49.94
C GLN A 155 34.27 -8.14 51.28
N GLN A 156 33.66 -8.77 52.28
CA GLN A 156 34.31 -9.02 53.55
C GLN A 156 35.51 -9.98 53.41
N GLU A 157 35.32 -11.08 52.65
CA GLU A 157 36.42 -12.01 52.33
C GLU A 157 37.57 -11.28 51.62
N TYR A 158 37.28 -10.42 50.68
CA TYR A 158 38.29 -9.66 49.96
C TYR A 158 39.04 -8.64 50.84
N LEU A 159 38.32 -7.90 51.69
CA LEU A 159 38.96 -6.99 52.66
C LEU A 159 39.89 -7.73 53.62
N LEU A 160 39.48 -8.91 54.08
CA LEU A 160 40.33 -9.74 54.93
C LEU A 160 41.59 -10.22 54.19
N ALA A 161 41.45 -10.64 52.91
CA ALA A 161 42.59 -11.07 52.10
C ALA A 161 43.55 -9.88 51.85
N VAL A 162 43.07 -8.69 51.61
CA VAL A 162 43.90 -7.48 51.45
C VAL A 162 44.63 -7.13 52.76
N ALA A 163 44.00 -7.29 53.92
CA ALA A 163 44.64 -7.09 55.23
C ALA A 163 45.76 -8.12 55.45
N GLN A 164 45.53 -9.37 55.08
CA GLN A 164 46.59 -10.42 55.18
C GLN A 164 47.78 -10.14 54.28
N VAL A 165 47.60 -9.70 53.04
CA VAL A 165 48.70 -9.29 52.15
C VAL A 165 49.50 -8.14 52.73
N LYS A 166 48.82 -7.13 53.35
CA LYS A 166 49.50 -6.03 54.01
C LYS A 166 50.38 -6.47 55.19
N GLN A 167 49.92 -7.49 55.95
CA GLN A 167 50.64 -8.02 57.10
C GLN A 167 51.78 -8.94 56.68
N PHE A 168 51.63 -9.70 55.58
CA PHE A 168 52.59 -10.69 55.08
C PHE A 168 52.88 -10.47 53.58
N PRO A 169 53.56 -9.38 53.22
CA PRO A 169 53.69 -8.94 51.79
C PRO A 169 54.50 -9.90 50.91
N ASP A 170 55.41 -10.66 51.49
CA ASP A 170 56.29 -11.57 50.78
C ASP A 170 55.74 -13.00 50.69
N ASP A 171 54.60 -13.30 51.30
CA ASP A 171 53.96 -14.62 51.26
C ASP A 171 53.05 -14.77 50.06
N ALA A 172 53.51 -15.53 49.08
CA ALA A 172 52.77 -15.79 47.82
C ALA A 172 51.36 -16.41 48.03
N ARG A 173 51.14 -17.09 49.14
CA ARG A 173 49.82 -17.72 49.46
C ARG A 173 48.78 -16.65 49.67
N PHE A 174 49.07 -15.59 50.44
CA PHE A 174 48.14 -14.51 50.70
C PHE A 174 47.87 -13.66 49.46
N GLN A 175 48.90 -13.46 48.60
CA GLN A 175 48.72 -12.83 47.31
C GLN A 175 47.78 -13.61 46.40
N GLN A 176 47.88 -14.94 46.38
CA GLN A 176 46.96 -15.81 45.63
C GLN A 176 45.53 -15.76 46.16
N ILE A 177 45.36 -15.74 47.48
CA ILE A 177 44.02 -15.66 48.15
C ILE A 177 43.40 -14.30 47.80
N GLU A 178 44.15 -13.19 47.87
CA GLU A 178 43.63 -11.87 47.49
C GLU A 178 43.23 -11.85 46.02
N LYS A 179 44.05 -12.33 45.14
CA LYS A 179 43.73 -12.40 43.68
C LYS A 179 42.48 -13.23 43.42
N ALA A 180 42.34 -14.36 44.08
CA ALA A 180 41.14 -15.21 43.97
C ALA A 180 39.86 -14.51 44.50
N ALA A 181 39.95 -13.84 45.65
CA ALA A 181 38.84 -13.08 46.21
C ALA A 181 38.44 -11.87 45.33
N ARG A 182 39.43 -11.18 44.75
CA ARG A 182 39.19 -10.11 43.77
C ARG A 182 38.48 -10.64 42.53
N GLN A 183 38.93 -11.78 42.01
CA GLN A 183 38.31 -12.41 40.84
C GLN A 183 36.85 -12.77 41.09
N LYS A 184 36.49 -13.26 42.30
CA LYS A 184 35.10 -13.51 42.70
C LYS A 184 34.26 -12.23 42.58
N LEU A 185 34.73 -11.07 43.07
CA LEU A 185 34.03 -9.81 42.96
C LEU A 185 33.82 -9.38 41.51
N THR A 186 34.84 -9.58 40.65
CA THR A 186 34.74 -9.29 39.23
C THR A 186 33.68 -10.13 38.50
N LEU A 187 33.54 -11.43 38.90
CA LEU A 187 32.49 -12.33 38.37
C LEU A 187 31.05 -11.82 38.67
N TYR A 188 30.91 -11.06 39.79
CA TYR A 188 29.64 -10.39 40.13
C TYR A 188 29.54 -8.96 39.61
N ASP A 189 30.24 -8.63 38.51
CA ASP A 189 30.24 -7.36 37.82
C ASP A 189 30.67 -6.16 38.70
N GLN A 190 31.48 -6.41 39.74
CA GLN A 190 32.13 -5.33 40.48
C GLN A 190 33.28 -4.77 39.66
N SER A 191 33.20 -3.52 39.29
CA SER A 191 34.24 -2.82 38.52
C SER A 191 35.50 -2.61 39.37
N ASP A 192 36.64 -2.48 38.70
CA ASP A 192 37.90 -2.20 39.37
C ASP A 192 37.81 -0.90 40.24
N ALA A 193 37.08 0.10 39.79
CA ALA A 193 36.84 1.32 40.57
C ALA A 193 36.07 1.05 41.87
N GLN A 194 35.03 0.19 41.80
CA GLN A 194 34.24 -0.22 42.97
C GLN A 194 35.09 -1.03 43.96
N ILE A 195 35.92 -1.95 43.43
CA ILE A 195 36.84 -2.75 44.27
C ILE A 195 37.90 -1.88 44.93
N GLN A 196 38.47 -0.88 44.22
CA GLN A 196 39.41 0.09 44.81
C GLN A 196 38.72 0.94 45.87
N GLN A 197 37.50 1.43 45.61
CA GLN A 197 36.72 2.20 46.57
C GLN A 197 36.42 1.36 47.84
N LEU A 198 36.13 0.08 47.70
CA LEU A 198 35.93 -0.83 48.82
C LEU A 198 37.20 -0.92 49.69
N VAL A 199 38.39 -1.05 49.08
CA VAL A 199 39.67 -1.08 49.83
C VAL A 199 39.97 0.23 50.49
N GLN A 200 39.69 1.37 49.87
CA GLN A 200 39.89 2.70 50.46
C GLN A 200 38.93 2.96 51.62
N ALA A 201 37.64 2.63 51.42
CA ALA A 201 36.63 2.85 52.43
C ALA A 201 36.71 1.87 53.61
N GLN A 202 37.35 0.72 53.46
CA GLN A 202 37.39 -0.37 54.43
C GLN A 202 36.01 -0.76 55.00
N LYS A 203 34.96 -0.52 54.20
CA LYS A 203 33.56 -0.71 54.60
C LYS A 203 32.79 -1.48 53.52
N VAL A 204 32.17 -2.57 53.91
CA VAL A 204 31.31 -3.34 53.04
C VAL A 204 30.08 -2.56 52.62
N ASN A 205 29.76 -2.61 51.33
CA ASN A 205 28.56 -2.04 50.74
C ASN A 205 27.72 -3.11 50.06
N PRO A 206 26.67 -3.62 50.71
CA PRO A 206 25.83 -4.67 50.17
C PRO A 206 24.95 -4.21 49.01
N TYR A 207 24.93 -2.90 48.75
CA TYR A 207 24.10 -2.33 47.69
C TYR A 207 24.91 -2.17 46.40
N VAL A 208 24.35 -2.64 45.32
CA VAL A 208 24.93 -2.40 43.98
C VAL A 208 23.87 -1.93 43.01
N THR A 209 24.27 -0.95 42.17
CA THR A 209 23.42 -0.45 41.10
C THR A 209 23.90 -1.01 39.78
N TYR A 210 23.00 -1.62 39.06
CA TYR A 210 23.27 -2.17 37.73
C TYR A 210 22.75 -1.24 36.62
N PRO A 211 23.64 -0.81 35.71
CA PRO A 211 23.26 0.01 34.58
C PRO A 211 22.82 -0.86 33.39
N ALA A 212 22.14 -0.22 32.42
CA ALA A 212 21.81 -0.82 31.15
C ALA A 212 23.06 -1.17 30.34
N THR A 213 23.14 -2.39 29.84
CA THR A 213 24.24 -2.84 28.98
C THR A 213 24.04 -2.43 27.52
N VAL A 214 22.79 -2.21 27.12
CA VAL A 214 22.36 -1.79 25.77
C VAL A 214 21.33 -0.68 25.88
N SER A 215 21.15 0.08 24.81
CA SER A 215 20.01 1.00 24.70
C SER A 215 18.81 0.29 24.10
N GLY A 216 17.60 0.63 24.56
CA GLY A 216 16.37 0.01 24.08
C GLY A 216 15.14 0.60 24.75
N MET A 217 13.99 0.00 24.46
CA MET A 217 12.72 0.29 25.09
C MET A 217 12.41 -0.84 26.09
N VAL A 218 11.92 -0.53 27.26
CA VAL A 218 11.47 -1.54 28.24
C VAL A 218 10.19 -2.15 27.74
N SER A 219 10.23 -3.42 27.34
CA SER A 219 9.03 -4.16 26.90
C SER A 219 8.37 -4.92 28.04
N GLU A 220 9.13 -5.31 29.06
CA GLU A 220 8.63 -6.11 30.18
C GLU A 220 9.41 -5.76 31.45
N LEU A 221 8.70 -5.68 32.58
CA LEU A 221 9.25 -5.64 33.92
C LEU A 221 8.84 -6.93 34.64
N SER A 222 9.84 -7.73 35.02
CA SER A 222 9.61 -9.05 35.62
C SER A 222 9.65 -9.01 37.15
N VAL A 223 9.99 -7.86 37.76
CA VAL A 223 10.17 -7.70 39.21
C VAL A 223 9.57 -6.40 39.73
N THR A 224 9.32 -6.35 41.03
CA THR A 224 8.90 -5.17 41.79
C THR A 224 9.91 -4.80 42.88
N GLU A 225 9.89 -3.53 43.32
CA GLU A 225 10.68 -3.12 44.51
C GLU A 225 10.30 -3.97 45.74
N GLY A 226 11.28 -4.37 46.54
CA GLY A 226 11.12 -5.24 47.68
C GLY A 226 11.15 -6.72 47.36
N GLN A 227 11.06 -7.13 46.09
CA GLN A 227 11.09 -8.53 45.67
C GLN A 227 12.51 -9.12 45.79
N TYR A 228 12.63 -10.34 46.28
CA TYR A 228 13.87 -11.11 46.26
C TYR A 228 14.02 -11.81 44.91
N VAL A 229 15.20 -11.72 44.31
CA VAL A 229 15.57 -12.34 43.05
C VAL A 229 16.77 -13.27 43.23
N ALA A 230 16.78 -14.36 42.54
CA ALA A 230 17.93 -15.27 42.46
C ALA A 230 18.95 -14.76 41.45
N GLU A 231 20.18 -15.22 41.51
CA GLU A 231 21.17 -15.04 40.45
C GLU A 231 20.61 -15.58 39.10
N GLY A 232 20.73 -14.80 38.03
CA GLY A 232 20.15 -15.13 36.73
C GLY A 232 18.65 -14.81 36.59
N GLY A 233 17.97 -14.42 37.68
CA GLY A 233 16.55 -14.03 37.63
C GLY A 233 16.32 -12.81 36.74
N ALA A 234 15.30 -12.89 35.88
CA ALA A 234 14.97 -11.80 34.98
C ALA A 234 14.48 -10.54 35.75
N ILE A 235 15.02 -9.39 35.42
CA ILE A 235 14.62 -8.09 35.97
C ILE A 235 13.73 -7.35 35.00
N MET A 236 14.18 -7.19 33.76
CA MET A 236 13.43 -6.53 32.69
C MET A 236 13.92 -6.98 31.32
N ARG A 237 13.10 -6.71 30.31
CA ARG A 237 13.45 -6.92 28.90
C ARG A 237 13.57 -5.58 28.19
N LEU A 238 14.67 -5.40 27.49
CA LEU A 238 14.91 -4.26 26.62
C LEU A 238 14.85 -4.70 25.17
N GLU A 239 14.09 -3.99 24.35
CA GLU A 239 13.96 -4.24 22.90
C GLU A 239 14.45 -3.05 22.11
N GLY A 240 15.21 -3.32 21.06
CA GLY A 240 15.68 -2.28 20.14
C GLY A 240 14.62 -1.96 19.10
N TYR A 241 14.16 -0.69 19.03
CA TYR A 241 13.16 -0.25 18.06
C TYR A 241 13.75 0.55 16.89
N ASN A 242 15.04 0.77 16.85
CA ASN A 242 15.71 1.48 15.76
C ASN A 242 15.69 0.71 14.43
N GLN A 243 15.37 -0.56 14.47
CA GLN A 243 15.13 -1.45 13.34
C GLN A 243 14.01 -2.41 13.75
N LEU A 244 13.04 -2.58 12.88
CA LEU A 244 11.94 -3.51 13.09
C LEU A 244 11.91 -4.55 11.97
N TRP A 245 11.45 -5.73 12.28
CA TRP A 245 11.13 -6.70 11.26
C TRP A 245 9.70 -6.51 10.78
N VAL A 246 9.51 -6.75 9.49
CA VAL A 246 8.19 -6.89 8.87
C VAL A 246 7.99 -8.37 8.62
N GLU A 247 7.00 -8.93 9.26
CA GLU A 247 6.57 -10.31 9.03
C GLU A 247 5.24 -10.31 8.30
N ALA A 248 5.14 -11.09 7.24
CA ALA A 248 3.89 -11.26 6.51
C ALA A 248 3.65 -12.72 6.18
N ASP A 249 2.39 -13.09 6.20
CA ASP A 249 1.95 -14.42 5.84
C ASP A 249 1.67 -14.51 4.34
N VAL A 250 2.11 -15.60 3.72
CA VAL A 250 2.02 -15.81 2.28
C VAL A 250 1.59 -17.25 1.97
N TYR A 251 0.73 -17.42 0.98
CA TYR A 251 0.37 -18.76 0.52
C TYR A 251 1.56 -19.44 -0.18
N PRO A 252 1.69 -20.78 -0.08
CA PRO A 252 2.79 -21.50 -0.72
C PRO A 252 2.93 -21.24 -2.23
N ALA A 253 1.80 -21.10 -2.93
CA ALA A 253 1.78 -20.76 -4.35
C ALA A 253 2.34 -19.38 -4.65
N GLU A 254 2.23 -18.43 -3.72
CA GLU A 254 2.77 -17.08 -3.82
C GLU A 254 4.23 -17.03 -3.40
N ALA A 255 4.57 -17.79 -2.36
CA ALA A 255 5.94 -17.90 -1.86
C ALA A 255 6.90 -18.43 -2.93
N ALA A 256 6.42 -19.25 -3.87
CA ALA A 256 7.20 -19.74 -5.01
C ALA A 256 7.70 -18.60 -5.94
N ALA A 257 7.02 -17.46 -5.97
CA ALA A 257 7.43 -16.27 -6.74
C ALA A 257 8.30 -15.30 -5.96
N VAL A 258 8.54 -15.54 -4.67
CA VAL A 258 9.33 -14.70 -3.77
C VAL A 258 10.73 -15.28 -3.62
N GLN A 259 11.73 -14.43 -3.65
CA GLN A 259 13.11 -14.85 -3.46
C GLN A 259 13.78 -14.03 -2.34
N PRO A 260 14.61 -14.68 -1.50
CA PRO A 260 15.50 -13.93 -0.61
C PRO A 260 16.40 -12.98 -1.40
N GLY A 261 16.60 -11.76 -0.89
CA GLY A 261 17.32 -10.69 -1.59
C GLY A 261 16.44 -9.81 -2.46
N GLN A 262 15.19 -10.17 -2.69
CA GLN A 262 14.24 -9.36 -3.46
C GLN A 262 13.87 -8.08 -2.69
N SER A 263 13.95 -6.93 -3.37
CA SER A 263 13.51 -5.63 -2.83
C SER A 263 12.01 -5.45 -3.05
N VAL A 264 11.31 -5.06 -2.00
CA VAL A 264 9.86 -4.82 -1.99
C VAL A 264 9.55 -3.52 -1.27
N LYS A 265 8.37 -2.96 -1.52
CA LYS A 265 7.86 -1.81 -0.79
C LYS A 265 6.97 -2.26 0.36
N VAL A 266 7.07 -1.55 1.47
CA VAL A 266 6.26 -1.78 2.68
C VAL A 266 5.48 -0.51 2.98
N LEU A 267 4.18 -0.64 3.19
CA LEU A 267 3.29 0.42 3.64
C LEU A 267 2.96 0.17 5.10
N VAL A 268 3.41 1.05 5.98
CA VAL A 268 3.08 0.99 7.41
C VAL A 268 1.76 1.72 7.64
N ALA A 269 0.84 1.11 8.39
CA ALA A 269 -0.46 1.69 8.68
C ALA A 269 -0.34 3.05 9.36
N GLY A 270 -1.06 4.05 8.83
CA GLY A 270 -0.96 5.45 9.23
C GLY A 270 0.18 6.25 8.59
N TYR A 271 1.01 5.59 7.76
CA TYR A 271 2.16 6.18 7.05
C TYR A 271 2.21 5.71 5.59
N GLU A 272 1.06 5.42 4.97
CA GLU A 272 0.95 4.83 3.64
C GLU A 272 1.56 5.73 2.54
N HIS A 273 1.60 7.04 2.77
CA HIS A 273 2.21 8.04 1.88
C HIS A 273 3.75 8.03 1.90
N GLU A 274 4.36 7.28 2.81
CA GLU A 274 5.81 7.11 2.93
C GLU A 274 6.24 5.64 2.77
N PRO A 275 6.15 5.04 1.58
CA PRO A 275 6.54 3.65 1.37
C PRO A 275 7.99 3.39 1.77
N GLN A 276 8.22 2.37 2.57
CA GLN A 276 9.55 1.96 2.99
C GLN A 276 10.10 0.88 2.06
N GLN A 277 11.41 0.92 1.79
CA GLN A 277 12.09 -0.15 1.06
C GLN A 277 12.51 -1.24 2.05
N MET A 278 12.23 -2.48 1.69
CA MET A 278 12.61 -3.66 2.45
C MET A 278 13.21 -4.71 1.52
N THR A 279 14.24 -5.37 1.98
CA THR A 279 14.75 -6.58 1.31
C THR A 279 14.22 -7.81 2.05
N ILE A 280 13.66 -8.76 1.31
CA ILE A 280 13.23 -10.04 1.87
C ILE A 280 14.48 -10.80 2.29
N GLN A 281 14.63 -11.04 3.59
CA GLN A 281 15.80 -11.71 4.16
C GLN A 281 15.56 -13.20 4.36
N PHE A 282 14.33 -13.56 4.68
CA PHE A 282 14.02 -14.93 5.06
C PHE A 282 12.61 -15.32 4.63
N ILE A 283 12.48 -16.55 4.18
CA ILE A 283 11.22 -17.23 3.90
C ILE A 283 11.22 -18.48 4.76
N ASN A 284 10.28 -18.55 5.70
CA ASN A 284 10.16 -19.71 6.58
C ASN A 284 9.60 -20.91 5.78
N PRO A 285 10.36 -22.00 5.63
CA PRO A 285 9.91 -23.16 4.87
C PRO A 285 8.83 -23.98 5.64
N VAL A 286 8.64 -23.68 6.92
CA VAL A 286 7.68 -24.40 7.76
C VAL A 286 6.33 -23.71 7.67
N LEU A 287 5.30 -24.47 7.32
CA LEU A 287 3.92 -24.01 7.36
C LEU A 287 3.47 -23.76 8.80
N GLN A 288 2.84 -22.63 9.04
CA GLN A 288 2.26 -22.35 10.34
C GLN A 288 1.11 -23.34 10.64
N SER A 289 1.14 -23.91 11.85
CA SER A 289 0.08 -24.82 12.28
C SER A 289 -1.26 -24.07 12.33
N GLY A 290 -2.23 -24.59 11.57
CA GLY A 290 -3.61 -24.08 11.49
C GLY A 290 -3.92 -23.19 10.30
N SER A 291 -2.98 -22.39 9.77
CA SER A 291 -3.23 -21.51 8.60
C SER A 291 -2.70 -22.05 7.28
N GLN A 292 -1.74 -22.99 7.33
CA GLN A 292 -1.01 -23.49 6.15
C GLN A 292 -0.31 -22.37 5.35
N LEU A 293 0.00 -21.26 6.00
CA LEU A 293 0.72 -20.14 5.41
C LEU A 293 2.21 -20.25 5.72
N MET A 294 3.02 -19.78 4.80
CA MET A 294 4.45 -19.54 5.00
C MET A 294 4.64 -18.11 5.51
N GLN A 295 5.70 -17.85 6.23
CA GLN A 295 6.05 -16.52 6.69
C GLN A 295 7.25 -15.99 5.94
N ILE A 296 7.15 -14.77 5.44
CA ILE A 296 8.26 -14.02 4.88
C ILE A 296 8.66 -12.91 5.84
N ARG A 297 9.95 -12.59 5.87
CA ARG A 297 10.50 -11.60 6.78
C ARG A 297 11.56 -10.75 6.10
N GLY A 298 11.57 -9.47 6.45
CA GLY A 298 12.62 -8.51 6.15
C GLY A 298 12.71 -7.46 7.23
N ALA A 299 13.68 -6.56 7.14
CA ALA A 299 13.90 -5.50 8.10
C ALA A 299 13.68 -4.12 7.47
N ILE A 300 13.12 -3.20 8.25
CA ILE A 300 13.04 -1.78 7.94
C ILE A 300 13.71 -0.95 9.02
N ALA A 301 14.35 0.15 8.63
CA ALA A 301 14.96 1.08 9.57
C ALA A 301 13.89 1.94 10.26
N ASN A 302 14.04 2.14 11.56
CA ASN A 302 13.15 2.98 12.39
C ASN A 302 13.98 3.90 13.31
N PRO A 303 14.83 4.79 12.76
CA PRO A 303 15.81 5.55 13.53
C PRO A 303 15.17 6.45 14.59
N ASP A 304 14.00 6.99 14.32
CA ASP A 304 13.26 7.88 15.22
C ASP A 304 12.35 7.14 16.20
N ASN A 305 12.31 5.80 16.15
CA ASN A 305 11.41 4.94 16.92
C ASN A 305 9.92 5.34 16.78
N ARG A 306 9.54 5.89 15.62
CA ARG A 306 8.17 6.37 15.38
C ARG A 306 7.17 5.24 15.15
N TRP A 307 7.65 4.11 14.64
CA TRP A 307 6.83 2.92 14.46
C TRP A 307 6.95 2.00 15.65
N GLN A 308 5.82 1.48 16.09
CA GLN A 308 5.71 0.55 17.21
C GLN A 308 5.58 -0.88 16.71
N PRO A 309 6.15 -1.87 17.39
CA PRO A 309 5.83 -3.26 17.16
C PRO A 309 4.32 -3.49 17.30
N GLY A 310 3.76 -4.37 16.47
CA GLY A 310 2.32 -4.63 16.40
C GLY A 310 1.58 -3.79 15.36
N LEU A 311 2.17 -2.70 14.83
CA LEU A 311 1.54 -1.97 13.73
C LEU A 311 1.42 -2.86 12.50
N GLN A 312 0.30 -2.73 11.79
CA GLN A 312 0.09 -3.40 10.51
C GLN A 312 1.05 -2.80 9.47
N ALA A 313 1.64 -3.67 8.67
CA ALA A 313 2.55 -3.29 7.60
C ALA A 313 2.30 -4.18 6.38
N ASN A 314 1.90 -3.57 5.27
CA ASN A 314 1.56 -4.29 4.05
C ASN A 314 2.76 -4.34 3.13
N ILE A 315 3.13 -5.53 2.67
CA ILE A 315 4.21 -5.73 1.71
C ILE A 315 3.62 -5.71 0.31
N LEU A 316 4.11 -4.82 -0.55
CA LEU A 316 3.77 -4.79 -1.97
C LEU A 316 4.74 -5.66 -2.75
N LEU A 317 4.31 -6.88 -3.05
CA LEU A 317 5.09 -7.85 -3.79
C LEU A 317 4.88 -7.65 -5.30
N PRO A 318 5.91 -7.35 -6.10
CA PRO A 318 5.76 -7.26 -7.54
C PRO A 318 5.49 -8.65 -8.13
N VAL A 319 4.32 -8.82 -8.77
CA VAL A 319 3.91 -10.10 -9.36
C VAL A 319 4.30 -10.18 -10.82
N LYS A 320 4.11 -9.07 -11.54
CA LYS A 320 4.51 -8.92 -12.94
C LYS A 320 5.03 -7.50 -13.14
N SER A 321 6.13 -7.38 -13.81
CA SER A 321 6.66 -6.09 -14.27
C SER A 321 6.89 -6.19 -15.78
N ARG A 322 6.40 -5.19 -16.52
CA ARG A 322 6.73 -4.98 -17.92
C ARG A 322 7.41 -3.62 -18.04
N GLY A 323 8.59 -3.60 -18.62
CA GLY A 323 9.27 -2.37 -19.01
C GLY A 323 8.85 -1.92 -20.39
N ASP A 324 9.01 -0.63 -20.66
CA ASP A 324 8.79 -0.01 -21.99
C ASP A 324 7.45 -0.31 -22.65
N VAL A 325 6.38 -0.38 -21.84
CA VAL A 325 5.01 -0.49 -22.33
C VAL A 325 4.34 0.87 -22.36
N LEU A 326 3.49 1.09 -23.37
CA LEU A 326 2.70 2.31 -23.44
C LEU A 326 1.67 2.33 -22.32
N THR A 327 1.75 3.33 -21.45
CA THR A 327 0.88 3.41 -20.26
C THR A 327 0.10 4.71 -20.22
N LEU A 328 -1.12 4.63 -19.72
CA LEU A 328 -1.96 5.78 -19.39
C LEU A 328 -2.46 5.66 -17.95
N PRO A 329 -2.76 6.78 -17.28
CA PRO A 329 -3.52 6.76 -16.04
C PRO A 329 -4.88 6.06 -16.22
N VAL A 330 -5.34 5.35 -15.22
CA VAL A 330 -6.61 4.61 -15.28
C VAL A 330 -7.79 5.53 -15.64
N ASP A 331 -7.78 6.77 -15.15
CA ASP A 331 -8.82 7.78 -15.38
C ASP A 331 -8.89 8.27 -16.84
N ALA A 332 -7.84 8.05 -17.64
CA ALA A 332 -7.82 8.38 -19.05
C ALA A 332 -8.61 7.38 -19.91
N VAL A 333 -8.89 6.20 -19.38
CA VAL A 333 -9.46 5.08 -20.13
C VAL A 333 -10.92 4.87 -19.76
N ILE A 334 -11.80 5.10 -20.72
CA ILE A 334 -13.24 4.90 -20.55
C ILE A 334 -13.59 3.49 -21.00
N ARG A 335 -14.36 2.81 -20.15
CA ARG A 335 -14.90 1.46 -20.42
C ARG A 335 -16.42 1.54 -20.42
N ASP A 336 -17.01 1.10 -21.50
CA ASP A 336 -18.45 1.03 -21.65
C ASP A 336 -18.87 -0.38 -22.19
N ALA A 337 -20.16 -0.56 -22.42
CA ALA A 337 -20.70 -1.85 -22.91
C ALA A 337 -20.21 -2.22 -24.32
N ARG A 338 -19.60 -1.32 -25.06
CA ARG A 338 -19.15 -1.51 -26.46
C ARG A 338 -17.63 -1.64 -26.58
N GLY A 339 -16.90 -1.33 -25.50
CA GLY A 339 -15.46 -1.51 -25.46
C GLY A 339 -14.72 -0.46 -24.66
N THR A 340 -13.44 -0.39 -24.91
CA THR A 340 -12.52 0.52 -24.21
C THR A 340 -12.03 1.59 -25.18
N HIS A 341 -12.07 2.85 -24.76
CA HIS A 341 -11.63 3.98 -25.58
C HIS A 341 -10.96 5.08 -24.75
N VAL A 342 -10.19 5.91 -25.43
CA VAL A 342 -9.55 7.11 -24.90
C VAL A 342 -9.92 8.31 -25.75
N TRP A 343 -9.73 9.51 -25.23
CA TRP A 343 -9.91 10.74 -25.97
C TRP A 343 -8.55 11.31 -26.36
N ILE A 344 -8.37 11.56 -27.68
CA ILE A 344 -7.14 12.14 -28.24
C ILE A 344 -7.39 13.59 -28.57
N GLU A 345 -6.49 14.47 -28.17
CA GLU A 345 -6.46 15.86 -28.60
C GLU A 345 -5.68 16.00 -29.92
N LYS A 346 -6.37 16.20 -31.06
CA LYS A 346 -5.76 16.40 -32.37
C LYS A 346 -5.18 17.80 -32.51
N LYS A 347 -5.96 18.77 -32.10
CA LYS A 347 -5.60 20.19 -31.98
C LYS A 347 -6.22 20.72 -30.69
N LYS A 348 -5.74 21.85 -30.22
CA LYS A 348 -6.26 22.46 -29.01
C LYS A 348 -7.79 22.59 -29.06
N GLY A 349 -8.47 21.91 -28.13
CA GLY A 349 -9.93 21.88 -28.02
C GLY A 349 -10.66 20.97 -29.03
N GLU A 350 -9.94 20.19 -29.83
CA GLU A 350 -10.50 19.20 -30.74
C GLU A 350 -10.21 17.81 -30.25
N PHE A 351 -11.23 17.11 -29.79
CA PHE A 351 -11.13 15.77 -29.17
C PHE A 351 -11.81 14.71 -30.04
N GLU A 352 -11.11 13.61 -30.25
CA GLU A 352 -11.59 12.46 -31.01
C GLU A 352 -11.53 11.20 -30.11
N PRO A 353 -12.63 10.44 -29.99
CA PRO A 353 -12.59 9.16 -29.30
C PRO A 353 -11.82 8.16 -30.13
N ARG A 354 -11.01 7.33 -29.48
CA ARG A 354 -10.26 6.25 -30.15
C ARG A 354 -10.34 4.97 -29.38
N ARG A 355 -10.71 3.89 -30.06
CA ARG A 355 -10.74 2.57 -29.49
C ARG A 355 -9.33 2.11 -29.18
N VAL A 356 -9.16 1.51 -28.00
CA VAL A 356 -7.89 0.95 -27.56
C VAL A 356 -8.10 -0.45 -26.98
N GLN A 357 -7.05 -1.26 -27.04
CA GLN A 357 -6.98 -2.51 -26.29
C GLN A 357 -6.07 -2.29 -25.07
N THR A 358 -6.51 -2.78 -23.93
CA THR A 358 -5.78 -2.67 -22.69
C THR A 358 -5.14 -4.00 -22.34
N GLY A 359 -3.96 -3.95 -21.73
CA GLY A 359 -3.21 -5.08 -21.22
C GLY A 359 -3.22 -5.13 -19.70
N MET A 360 -2.03 -5.14 -19.10
CA MET A 360 -1.86 -5.13 -17.66
C MET A 360 -2.31 -3.80 -17.05
N GLU A 361 -2.89 -3.88 -15.85
CA GLU A 361 -3.40 -2.71 -15.13
C GLU A 361 -3.02 -2.79 -13.65
N ASN A 362 -2.73 -1.66 -13.05
CA ASN A 362 -2.58 -1.49 -11.61
C ASN A 362 -3.47 -0.35 -11.11
N PHE A 363 -3.30 0.11 -9.86
CA PHE A 363 -4.12 1.16 -9.27
C PHE A 363 -3.99 2.51 -9.97
N ASP A 364 -2.83 2.80 -10.57
CA ASP A 364 -2.49 4.13 -11.10
C ASP A 364 -2.52 4.18 -12.63
N ALA A 365 -2.18 3.06 -13.30
CA ALA A 365 -1.94 3.03 -14.73
C ALA A 365 -2.40 1.73 -15.40
N VAL A 366 -2.72 1.83 -16.67
CA VAL A 366 -3.11 0.73 -17.55
C VAL A 366 -2.23 0.70 -18.80
N GLU A 367 -1.80 -0.48 -19.19
CA GLU A 367 -1.08 -0.74 -20.44
C GLU A 367 -2.04 -0.64 -21.62
N ILE A 368 -1.63 0.09 -22.64
CA ILE A 368 -2.32 0.13 -23.93
C ILE A 368 -1.54 -0.74 -24.91
N THR A 369 -2.17 -1.82 -25.36
CA THR A 369 -1.54 -2.78 -26.27
C THR A 369 -1.77 -2.44 -27.74
N GLU A 370 -2.91 -1.82 -28.07
CA GLU A 370 -3.27 -1.43 -29.42
C GLU A 370 -4.13 -0.15 -29.42
N GLY A 371 -4.12 0.56 -30.56
CA GLY A 371 -4.99 1.71 -30.81
C GLY A 371 -4.41 3.07 -30.46
N LEU A 372 -3.24 3.14 -29.82
CA LEU A 372 -2.59 4.40 -29.44
C LEU A 372 -1.09 4.32 -29.76
N ALA A 373 -0.53 5.42 -30.22
CA ALA A 373 0.91 5.56 -30.46
C ALA A 373 1.58 6.44 -29.40
N ALA A 374 2.85 6.18 -29.13
CA ALA A 374 3.65 7.06 -28.29
C ALA A 374 3.76 8.46 -28.94
N GLY A 375 3.66 9.51 -28.13
CA GLY A 375 3.68 10.89 -28.59
C GLY A 375 2.31 11.50 -28.87
N GLU A 376 1.23 10.74 -28.91
CA GLU A 376 -0.12 11.28 -29.04
C GLU A 376 -0.59 11.93 -27.73
N LYS A 377 -1.34 13.01 -27.84
CA LYS A 377 -1.93 13.71 -26.68
C LYS A 377 -3.24 13.08 -26.30
N VAL A 378 -3.32 12.57 -25.09
CA VAL A 378 -4.49 11.87 -24.52
C VAL A 378 -5.05 12.66 -23.35
N VAL A 379 -6.37 12.73 -23.26
CA VAL A 379 -7.07 13.34 -22.12
C VAL A 379 -6.93 12.44 -20.90
N VAL A 380 -6.45 13.01 -19.81
CA VAL A 380 -6.25 12.28 -18.54
C VAL A 380 -7.37 12.62 -17.56
N THR A 381 -7.65 13.89 -17.37
CA THR A 381 -8.73 14.34 -16.49
C THR A 381 -9.90 14.86 -17.33
N GLY A 382 -11.13 14.58 -16.92
CA GLY A 382 -12.33 15.01 -17.63
C GLY A 382 -12.74 14.15 -18.82
N ALA A 383 -12.13 12.96 -19.00
CA ALA A 383 -12.45 12.05 -20.10
C ALA A 383 -13.94 11.62 -20.08
N TYR A 384 -14.51 11.37 -18.92
CA TYR A 384 -15.95 11.07 -18.77
C TYR A 384 -16.84 12.27 -19.09
N LEU A 385 -16.37 13.48 -18.82
CA LEU A 385 -17.10 14.70 -19.22
C LEU A 385 -17.16 14.82 -20.73
N LEU A 386 -16.04 14.56 -21.43
CA LEU A 386 -16.03 14.52 -22.91
C LEU A 386 -16.98 13.46 -23.45
N TYR A 387 -17.01 12.28 -22.84
CA TYR A 387 -17.94 11.22 -23.19
C TYR A 387 -19.40 11.69 -23.05
N SER A 388 -19.74 12.30 -21.92
CA SER A 388 -21.09 12.82 -21.67
C SER A 388 -21.45 13.94 -22.63
N GLU A 389 -20.55 14.89 -22.87
CA GLU A 389 -20.76 16.02 -23.79
C GLU A 389 -20.90 15.54 -25.26
N PHE A 390 -20.14 14.52 -25.63
CA PHE A 390 -20.28 13.88 -26.94
C PHE A 390 -21.67 13.25 -27.11
N MET A 391 -22.13 12.49 -26.10
CA MET A 391 -23.46 11.89 -26.10
C MET A 391 -24.55 12.96 -26.23
N LEU A 392 -24.39 14.09 -25.53
CA LEU A 392 -25.33 15.21 -25.57
C LEU A 392 -25.37 15.90 -26.94
N LYS A 393 -24.20 16.20 -27.53
CA LYS A 393 -24.09 16.96 -28.78
C LYS A 393 -24.34 16.09 -30.00
N LYS A 394 -23.91 14.85 -30.00
CA LYS A 394 -23.99 13.96 -31.17
C LYS A 394 -25.18 12.98 -31.11
N GLY A 395 -25.80 12.79 -29.94
CA GLY A 395 -26.90 11.85 -29.72
C GLY A 395 -26.56 10.39 -30.01
N ALA A 396 -25.28 10.07 -30.06
CA ALA A 396 -24.79 8.74 -30.37
C ALA A 396 -23.57 8.44 -29.50
N ASP A 397 -23.39 7.16 -29.22
CA ASP A 397 -22.22 6.66 -28.53
C ASP A 397 -20.95 6.87 -29.39
N PRO A 398 -19.85 7.39 -28.80
CA PRO A 398 -18.59 7.61 -29.51
C PRO A 398 -18.09 6.38 -30.25
N MET A 399 -18.36 5.20 -29.71
CA MET A 399 -17.93 3.92 -30.26
C MET A 399 -18.83 3.40 -31.40
N ALA A 400 -20.05 3.93 -31.55
CA ALA A 400 -20.99 3.47 -32.58
C ALA A 400 -20.56 3.81 -34.00
N SER A 401 -19.76 4.86 -34.19
CA SER A 401 -19.28 5.35 -35.50
C SER A 401 -17.95 4.69 -35.90
N MET A 402 -17.28 3.97 -35.02
CA MET A 402 -15.99 3.34 -35.32
C MET A 402 -16.20 1.99 -35.99
N LYS A 403 -15.70 1.86 -37.23
CA LYS A 403 -15.66 0.56 -37.92
C LYS A 403 -14.68 -0.38 -37.20
N HIS A 404 -15.08 -1.64 -37.07
CA HIS A 404 -14.24 -2.75 -36.61
C HIS A 404 -13.06 -2.97 -37.53
#